data_d80da09dfc63b0dc06cecfcdedcde410
#
_entry.id   d80da09dfc63b0dc06cecfcdedcde410
#
_cell.length_a   1.000
_cell.length_b   1.000
_cell.length_c   1.000
_cell.angle_alpha   90.00
_cell.angle_beta   90.00
_cell.angle_gamma   90.00
#
_symmetry.space_group_name_H-M   'P 1'
#
loop_
_entity.id
_entity.type
_entity.pdbx_description
1 polymer ?
#
loop_
_entity_poly.entity_id
_entity_poly.type
_entity_poly.pdbx_seq_one_letter_code
_entity_poly.pdbx_strand_id
1 'polypeptide(L)'
;EITGENLKINEIIEPEEAVDEKGVLNLINLDNVNMDTFAYGKVSAMCGKAAYEYIAKSIELANAGKVDAVATTPINKESLHAAEVPYIGHTEIFGALTHTEDPLTMFETNGMRVFFLTRHVSLRQMLDMIKKDRIIDYVKRCTKALERLGVKEGTMAIAGLNPHSGEHGLFGWEEVEEIMPAIEELKAEGYDVAGPIGADSVFHQAAQGKYTSVLSLY
;
A
#
# COMPACT_ATOMS: atom_id res chain seq x y z
N GLU A 1 -14.60 7.88 25.50
CA GLU A 1 -16.01 7.69 25.91
C GLU A 1 -16.54 6.29 25.51
N ILE A 2 -16.25 5.79 24.29
CA ILE A 2 -16.80 4.50 23.81
C ILE A 2 -16.22 3.32 24.57
N THR A 3 -14.93 3.32 24.88
CA THR A 3 -14.25 2.23 25.61
C THR A 3 -14.28 2.39 27.11
N GLY A 4 -14.60 3.60 27.62
CA GLY A 4 -14.49 3.96 29.03
C GLY A 4 -13.04 4.11 29.53
N GLU A 5 -12.05 4.00 28.67
CA GLU A 5 -10.64 4.22 29.01
C GLU A 5 -10.31 5.71 29.03
N ASN A 6 -9.59 6.13 30.04
CA ASN A 6 -9.07 7.48 30.17
C ASN A 6 -7.59 7.49 29.77
N LEU A 7 -7.29 8.00 28.56
CA LEU A 7 -5.91 8.26 28.14
C LEU A 7 -5.50 9.65 28.58
N LYS A 8 -4.28 9.79 29.09
CA LYS A 8 -3.67 11.09 29.29
C LYS A 8 -3.24 11.65 27.95
N ILE A 9 -3.70 12.82 27.59
CA ILE A 9 -3.28 13.52 26.37
C ILE A 9 -2.06 14.38 26.71
N ASN A 10 -0.99 14.19 25.95
CA ASN A 10 0.18 15.04 25.93
C ASN A 10 0.15 15.82 24.60
N GLU A 11 -0.28 17.08 24.65
CA GLU A 11 -0.31 17.94 23.47
C GLU A 11 1.10 18.43 23.17
N ILE A 12 1.56 18.18 21.94
CA ILE A 12 2.91 18.47 21.45
C ILE A 12 2.83 19.26 20.14
N ILE A 13 3.89 19.99 19.82
CA ILE A 13 4.03 20.70 18.55
C ILE A 13 4.86 19.88 17.55
N GLU A 14 5.91 19.24 18.04
CA GLU A 14 6.84 18.47 17.24
C GLU A 14 6.95 17.03 17.76
N PRO A 15 7.16 16.03 16.85
CA PRO A 15 7.27 14.62 17.23
C PRO A 15 8.35 14.33 18.29
N GLU A 16 9.42 15.12 18.31
CA GLU A 16 10.54 14.97 19.26
C GLU A 16 10.15 15.23 20.71
N GLU A 17 9.01 15.91 20.94
CA GLU A 17 8.44 16.17 22.26
C GLU A 17 7.62 15.00 22.81
N ALA A 18 7.45 13.95 21.98
CA ALA A 18 6.66 12.79 22.35
C ALA A 18 7.28 12.04 23.53
N VAL A 19 6.44 11.60 24.45
CA VAL A 19 6.84 10.76 25.58
C VAL A 19 6.41 9.31 25.31
N ASP A 20 7.30 8.36 25.58
CA ASP A 20 7.03 6.93 25.52
C ASP A 20 6.57 6.45 26.91
N GLU A 21 5.30 6.73 27.25
CA GLU A 21 4.68 6.35 28.51
C GLU A 21 3.36 5.62 28.24
N LYS A 22 3.18 4.46 28.84
CA LYS A 22 1.94 3.67 28.70
C LYS A 22 0.72 4.46 29.20
N GLY A 23 -0.32 4.54 28.34
CA GLY A 23 -1.55 5.27 28.66
C GLY A 23 -1.49 6.77 28.34
N VAL A 24 -0.39 7.24 27.75
CA VAL A 24 -0.26 8.60 27.21
C VAL A 24 -0.44 8.59 25.70
N LEU A 25 -1.31 9.46 25.20
CA LEU A 25 -1.46 9.75 23.78
C LEU A 25 -0.79 11.10 23.47
N ASN A 26 0.29 11.06 22.68
CA ASN A 26 0.89 12.29 22.17
C ASN A 26 0.03 12.80 20.99
N LEU A 27 -0.33 14.06 21.01
CA LEU A 27 -1.25 14.67 20.06
C LEU A 27 -0.67 15.97 19.50
N ILE A 28 -0.50 16.02 18.18
CA ILE A 28 -0.32 17.28 17.46
C ILE A 28 -1.72 17.78 17.11
N ASN A 29 -2.20 18.79 17.83
CA ASN A 29 -3.53 19.34 17.63
C ASN A 29 -3.50 20.44 16.55
N LEU A 30 -4.30 20.25 15.47
CA LEU A 30 -4.42 21.27 14.42
C LEU A 30 -5.55 22.28 14.68
N ASP A 31 -6.34 22.06 15.74
CA ASP A 31 -7.46 22.93 16.16
C ASP A 31 -8.40 23.34 15.02
N ASN A 32 -8.71 22.41 14.13
CA ASN A 32 -9.44 22.66 12.87
C ASN A 32 -10.84 22.07 12.83
N VAL A 33 -11.38 21.63 13.96
CA VAL A 33 -12.75 21.12 14.11
C VAL A 33 -13.53 21.97 15.10
N ASN A 34 -14.58 22.65 14.62
CA ASN A 34 -15.50 23.37 15.50
C ASN A 34 -16.48 22.37 16.16
N MET A 35 -16.29 22.13 17.44
CA MET A 35 -17.08 21.19 18.22
C MET A 35 -18.55 21.61 18.39
N ASP A 36 -18.89 22.90 18.29
CA ASP A 36 -20.27 23.39 18.38
C ASP A 36 -21.12 22.96 17.17
N THR A 37 -20.47 22.71 16.04
CA THR A 37 -21.13 22.27 14.80
C THR A 37 -20.84 20.81 14.43
N PHE A 38 -19.98 20.14 15.18
CA PHE A 38 -19.66 18.73 14.97
C PHE A 38 -20.84 17.81 15.29
N ALA A 39 -21.11 16.83 14.44
CA ALA A 39 -22.15 15.82 14.68
C ALA A 39 -21.72 14.46 14.15
N TYR A 40 -21.86 13.44 15.00
CA TYR A 40 -21.61 12.06 14.61
C TYR A 40 -22.57 11.56 13.52
N GLY A 41 -22.07 10.72 12.62
CA GLY A 41 -22.88 10.05 11.60
C GLY A 41 -23.38 10.96 10.49
N LYS A 42 -22.84 12.17 10.34
CA LYS A 42 -23.20 13.13 9.28
C LYS A 42 -22.01 13.39 8.36
N VAL A 43 -22.30 13.51 7.07
CA VAL A 43 -21.34 14.05 6.10
C VAL A 43 -21.08 15.51 6.41
N SER A 44 -19.82 15.92 6.50
CA SER A 44 -19.42 17.27 6.89
C SER A 44 -18.16 17.71 6.12
N ALA A 45 -18.26 18.84 5.41
CA ALA A 45 -17.11 19.45 4.74
C ALA A 45 -15.99 19.82 5.73
N MET A 46 -16.36 20.33 6.92
CA MET A 46 -15.39 20.63 7.98
C MET A 46 -14.60 19.38 8.39
N CYS A 47 -15.30 18.24 8.62
CA CYS A 47 -14.64 16.99 8.98
C CYS A 47 -13.81 16.40 7.82
N GLY A 48 -14.28 16.56 6.58
CA GLY A 48 -13.54 16.16 5.38
C GLY A 48 -12.23 16.94 5.23
N LYS A 49 -12.29 18.26 5.41
CA LYS A 49 -11.13 19.14 5.39
C LYS A 49 -10.15 18.77 6.51
N ALA A 50 -10.64 18.60 7.73
CA ALA A 50 -9.82 18.24 8.88
C ALA A 50 -9.10 16.89 8.66
N ALA A 51 -9.81 15.88 8.17
CA ALA A 51 -9.22 14.58 7.86
C ALA A 51 -8.10 14.68 6.80
N TYR A 52 -8.30 15.48 5.76
CA TYR A 52 -7.25 15.76 4.78
C TYR A 52 -6.04 16.47 5.39
N GLU A 53 -6.25 17.48 6.24
CA GLU A 53 -5.18 18.23 6.89
C GLU A 53 -4.36 17.34 7.85
N TYR A 54 -4.99 16.38 8.56
CA TYR A 54 -4.28 15.40 9.38
C TYR A 54 -3.39 14.48 8.54
N ILE A 55 -3.90 13.99 7.41
CA ILE A 55 -3.11 13.16 6.49
C ILE A 55 -1.96 13.98 5.90
N ALA A 56 -2.22 15.21 5.46
CA ALA A 56 -1.21 16.09 4.89
C ALA A 56 -0.10 16.40 5.90
N LYS A 57 -0.45 16.70 7.16
CA LYS A 57 0.52 16.93 8.23
C LYS A 57 1.36 15.68 8.53
N SER A 58 0.74 14.52 8.56
CA SER A 58 1.48 13.26 8.81
C SER A 58 2.47 12.96 7.66
N ILE A 59 2.09 13.23 6.41
CA ILE A 59 2.97 13.07 5.25
C ILE A 59 4.11 14.11 5.27
N GLU A 60 3.82 15.35 5.66
CA GLU A 60 4.84 16.41 5.85
C GLU A 60 5.92 15.94 6.83
N LEU A 61 5.51 15.42 7.99
CA LEU A 61 6.43 14.93 9.02
C LEU A 61 7.24 13.72 8.55
N ALA A 62 6.61 12.80 7.80
CA ALA A 62 7.30 11.64 7.22
C ALA A 62 8.32 12.05 6.14
N ASN A 63 7.96 12.97 5.25
CA ASN A 63 8.87 13.50 4.23
C ASN A 63 10.05 14.27 4.85
N ALA A 64 9.84 14.91 5.99
CA ALA A 64 10.89 15.59 6.77
C ALA A 64 11.77 14.61 7.58
N GLY A 65 11.47 13.30 7.59
CA GLY A 65 12.18 12.30 8.37
C GLY A 65 11.97 12.41 9.89
N LYS A 66 10.90 13.08 10.31
CA LYS A 66 10.54 13.26 11.72
C LYS A 66 9.76 12.07 12.30
N VAL A 67 9.18 11.26 11.44
CA VAL A 67 8.49 10.00 11.77
C VAL A 67 8.87 8.93 10.73
N ASP A 68 8.91 7.68 11.15
CA ASP A 68 9.34 6.55 10.32
C ASP A 68 8.24 6.01 9.42
N ALA A 69 6.98 6.16 9.84
CA ALA A 69 5.81 5.65 9.12
C ALA A 69 4.55 6.42 9.49
N VAL A 70 3.54 6.30 8.64
CA VAL A 70 2.20 6.86 8.85
C VAL A 70 1.18 5.72 8.90
N ALA A 71 0.46 5.59 10.02
CA ALA A 71 -0.70 4.73 10.15
C ALA A 71 -1.98 5.59 10.04
N THR A 72 -2.90 5.19 9.16
CA THR A 72 -4.13 5.95 8.90
C THR A 72 -5.35 5.31 9.55
N THR A 73 -6.32 6.14 9.91
CA THR A 73 -7.67 5.72 10.30
C THR A 73 -8.62 5.83 9.10
N PRO A 74 -9.81 5.18 9.15
CA PRO A 74 -10.81 5.32 8.09
C PRO A 74 -11.21 6.78 7.86
N ILE A 75 -11.46 7.13 6.59
CA ILE A 75 -11.98 8.45 6.19
C ILE A 75 -13.34 8.30 5.51
N ASN A 76 -14.15 9.36 5.55
CA ASN A 76 -15.41 9.42 4.83
C ASN A 76 -15.21 10.16 3.49
N LYS A 77 -15.36 9.42 2.37
CA LYS A 77 -15.13 9.96 1.01
C LYS A 77 -16.12 11.06 0.63
N GLU A 78 -17.37 10.97 1.09
CA GLU A 78 -18.39 12.00 0.84
C GLU A 78 -18.03 13.30 1.58
N SER A 79 -17.46 13.23 2.78
CA SER A 79 -16.99 14.39 3.51
C SER A 79 -15.77 15.03 2.85
N LEU A 80 -14.82 14.24 2.30
CA LEU A 80 -13.73 14.77 1.48
C LEU A 80 -14.25 15.51 0.26
N HIS A 81 -15.21 14.92 -0.44
CA HIS A 81 -15.85 15.55 -1.61
C HIS A 81 -16.58 16.83 -1.23
N ALA A 82 -17.34 16.84 -0.13
CA ALA A 82 -18.02 18.03 0.37
C ALA A 82 -17.05 19.15 0.78
N ALA A 83 -15.82 18.80 1.15
CA ALA A 83 -14.73 19.73 1.43
C ALA A 83 -13.94 20.16 0.18
N GLU A 84 -14.38 19.77 -1.01
CA GLU A 84 -13.70 20.04 -2.29
C GLU A 84 -12.25 19.54 -2.33
N VAL A 85 -11.92 18.51 -1.53
CA VAL A 85 -10.61 17.85 -1.57
C VAL A 85 -10.49 17.10 -2.91
N PRO A 86 -9.44 17.36 -3.73
CA PRO A 86 -9.35 16.84 -5.09
C PRO A 86 -8.91 15.38 -5.17
N TYR A 87 -9.02 14.62 -4.07
CA TYR A 87 -8.60 13.23 -3.95
C TYR A 87 -9.74 12.35 -3.47
N ILE A 88 -9.81 11.11 -3.98
CA ILE A 88 -10.87 10.16 -3.63
C ILE A 88 -10.58 9.47 -2.29
N GLY A 89 -9.30 9.30 -1.92
CA GLY A 89 -8.92 8.58 -0.72
C GLY A 89 -7.43 8.67 -0.38
N HIS A 90 -7.01 7.87 0.58
CA HIS A 90 -5.63 7.88 1.10
C HIS A 90 -4.58 7.68 0.00
N THR A 91 -4.76 6.69 -0.88
CA THR A 91 -3.75 6.34 -1.89
C THR A 91 -3.44 7.52 -2.81
N GLU A 92 -4.47 8.26 -3.24
CA GLU A 92 -4.31 9.42 -4.09
C GLU A 92 -3.66 10.60 -3.33
N ILE A 93 -4.05 10.81 -2.06
CA ILE A 93 -3.44 11.84 -1.21
C ILE A 93 -1.96 11.53 -0.99
N PHE A 94 -1.62 10.30 -0.61
CA PHE A 94 -0.23 9.88 -0.43
C PHE A 94 0.57 10.01 -1.72
N GLY A 95 0.06 9.50 -2.85
CA GLY A 95 0.72 9.60 -4.14
C GLY A 95 1.03 11.05 -4.52
N ALA A 96 0.05 11.94 -4.39
CA ALA A 96 0.20 13.34 -4.72
C ALA A 96 1.20 14.07 -3.80
N LEU A 97 1.07 13.93 -2.48
CA LEU A 97 1.89 14.66 -1.52
C LEU A 97 3.31 14.09 -1.33
N THR A 98 3.56 12.85 -1.79
CA THR A 98 4.91 12.26 -1.87
C THR A 98 5.49 12.32 -3.28
N HIS A 99 4.79 12.92 -4.25
CA HIS A 99 5.18 12.97 -5.66
C HIS A 99 5.45 11.57 -6.26
N THR A 100 4.64 10.59 -5.87
CA THR A 100 4.75 9.20 -6.31
C THR A 100 3.65 8.88 -7.33
N GLU A 101 4.00 8.67 -8.60
CA GLU A 101 3.04 8.44 -9.68
C GLU A 101 2.34 7.08 -9.58
N ASP A 102 3.07 6.02 -9.20
CA ASP A 102 2.55 4.65 -9.12
C ASP A 102 2.95 4.02 -7.77
N PRO A 103 2.25 4.35 -6.66
CA PRO A 103 2.58 3.84 -5.34
C PRO A 103 2.37 2.33 -5.26
N LEU A 104 3.34 1.63 -4.67
CA LEU A 104 3.22 0.20 -4.41
C LEU A 104 2.13 -0.05 -3.35
N THR A 105 1.36 -1.11 -3.55
CA THR A 105 0.46 -1.63 -2.53
C THR A 105 0.89 -3.03 -2.16
N MET A 106 1.04 -3.26 -0.86
CA MET A 106 1.33 -4.57 -0.29
C MET A 106 0.29 -4.91 0.76
N PHE A 107 -0.26 -6.11 0.69
CA PHE A 107 -1.05 -6.69 1.76
C PHE A 107 -0.17 -7.66 2.54
N GLU A 108 -0.24 -7.57 3.87
CA GLU A 108 0.45 -8.52 4.74
C GLU A 108 -0.55 -9.14 5.70
N THR A 109 -0.52 -10.48 5.76
CA THR A 109 -1.30 -11.26 6.71
C THR A 109 -0.53 -12.52 7.10
N ASN A 110 -0.34 -12.73 8.41
CA ASN A 110 0.36 -13.90 8.95
C ASN A 110 1.73 -14.16 8.29
N GLY A 111 2.49 -13.11 7.98
CA GLY A 111 3.79 -13.20 7.32
C GLY A 111 3.74 -13.39 5.80
N MET A 112 2.58 -13.61 5.21
CA MET A 112 2.41 -13.62 3.76
C MET A 112 2.28 -12.18 3.25
N ARG A 113 3.13 -11.81 2.29
CA ARG A 113 3.14 -10.48 1.66
C ARG A 113 2.77 -10.60 0.20
N VAL A 114 1.78 -9.79 -0.22
CA VAL A 114 1.28 -9.78 -1.60
C VAL A 114 1.34 -8.37 -2.16
N PHE A 115 2.09 -8.18 -3.22
CA PHE A 115 2.09 -6.98 -4.04
C PHE A 115 1.15 -7.15 -5.23
N PHE A 116 0.69 -6.03 -5.79
CA PHE A 116 -0.25 -6.01 -6.91
C PHE A 116 0.33 -5.20 -8.05
N LEU A 117 0.55 -5.85 -9.21
CA LEU A 117 1.03 -5.20 -10.43
C LEU A 117 -0.01 -4.22 -10.99
N THR A 118 -1.28 -4.61 -10.90
CA THR A 118 -2.43 -3.79 -11.34
C THR A 118 -3.48 -3.70 -10.25
N ARG A 119 -4.21 -2.60 -10.20
CA ARG A 119 -5.25 -2.34 -9.18
C ARG A 119 -6.32 -1.41 -9.76
N HIS A 120 -7.57 -1.62 -9.36
CA HIS A 120 -8.69 -0.71 -9.67
C HIS A 120 -8.88 -0.40 -11.17
N VAL A 121 -8.53 -1.35 -12.03
CA VAL A 121 -8.74 -1.28 -13.48
C VAL A 121 -9.64 -2.42 -13.92
N SER A 122 -10.27 -2.33 -15.08
CA SER A 122 -11.03 -3.45 -15.64
C SER A 122 -10.09 -4.59 -16.04
N LEU A 123 -10.62 -5.84 -16.09
CA LEU A 123 -9.84 -7.01 -16.56
C LEU A 123 -9.24 -6.76 -17.95
N ARG A 124 -9.96 -6.10 -18.86
CA ARG A 124 -9.46 -5.78 -20.20
C ARG A 124 -8.27 -4.81 -20.15
N GLN A 125 -8.36 -3.77 -19.36
CA GLN A 125 -7.24 -2.82 -19.14
C GLN A 125 -6.05 -3.49 -18.47
N MET A 126 -6.31 -4.39 -17.50
CA MET A 126 -5.25 -5.13 -16.81
C MET A 126 -4.41 -5.93 -17.80
N LEU A 127 -5.03 -6.62 -18.78
CA LEU A 127 -4.30 -7.39 -19.79
C LEU A 127 -3.30 -6.52 -20.58
N ASP A 128 -3.69 -5.29 -20.93
CA ASP A 128 -2.82 -4.34 -21.64
C ASP A 128 -1.64 -3.88 -20.76
N MET A 129 -1.78 -3.97 -19.44
CA MET A 129 -0.76 -3.57 -18.46
C MET A 129 0.22 -4.70 -18.11
N ILE A 130 -0.06 -5.96 -18.47
CA ILE A 130 0.86 -7.07 -18.28
C ILE A 130 1.96 -6.99 -19.33
N LYS A 131 3.04 -6.29 -18.98
CA LYS A 131 4.20 -6.06 -19.84
C LYS A 131 5.48 -6.42 -19.13
N LYS A 132 6.43 -7.00 -19.88
CA LYS A 132 7.74 -7.42 -19.40
C LYS A 132 8.42 -6.32 -18.58
N ASP A 133 8.55 -5.13 -19.15
CA ASP A 133 9.25 -4.01 -18.52
C ASP A 133 8.56 -3.54 -17.23
N ARG A 134 7.23 -3.56 -17.20
CA ARG A 134 6.45 -3.23 -16.02
C ARG A 134 6.63 -4.26 -14.90
N ILE A 135 6.67 -5.54 -15.22
CA ILE A 135 6.94 -6.61 -14.25
C ILE A 135 8.34 -6.43 -13.65
N ILE A 136 9.34 -6.16 -14.48
CA ILE A 136 10.72 -5.93 -14.05
C ILE A 136 10.81 -4.72 -13.12
N ASP A 137 10.23 -3.58 -13.50
CA ASP A 137 10.19 -2.38 -12.66
C ASP A 137 9.53 -2.65 -11.31
N TYR A 138 8.36 -3.32 -11.32
CA TYR A 138 7.64 -3.63 -10.09
C TYR A 138 8.44 -4.54 -9.17
N VAL A 139 9.04 -5.61 -9.68
CA VAL A 139 9.87 -6.51 -8.85
C VAL A 139 11.02 -5.76 -8.21
N LYS A 140 11.73 -4.93 -8.96
CA LYS A 140 12.84 -4.10 -8.45
C LYS A 140 12.38 -3.16 -7.33
N ARG A 141 11.26 -2.50 -7.53
CA ARG A 141 10.67 -1.59 -6.53
C ARG A 141 10.14 -2.34 -5.30
N CYS A 142 9.49 -3.49 -5.50
CA CYS A 142 9.01 -4.35 -4.42
C CYS A 142 10.17 -4.89 -3.57
N THR A 143 11.24 -5.35 -4.19
CA THR A 143 12.46 -5.81 -3.49
C THR A 143 13.04 -4.70 -2.64
N LYS A 144 13.21 -3.50 -3.20
CA LYS A 144 13.69 -2.34 -2.44
C LYS A 144 12.76 -1.94 -1.28
N ALA A 145 11.46 -2.08 -1.46
CA ALA A 145 10.48 -1.84 -0.38
C ALA A 145 10.60 -2.88 0.73
N LEU A 146 10.76 -4.16 0.38
CA LEU A 146 10.98 -5.24 1.34
C LEU A 146 12.27 -5.05 2.16
N GLU A 147 13.36 -4.64 1.52
CA GLU A 147 14.62 -4.31 2.21
C GLU A 147 14.45 -3.22 3.28
N ARG A 148 13.67 -2.17 2.96
CA ARG A 148 13.32 -1.10 3.91
C ARG A 148 12.51 -1.61 5.10
N LEU A 149 11.69 -2.63 4.90
CA LEU A 149 10.92 -3.31 5.94
C LEU A 149 11.75 -4.36 6.71
N GLY A 150 13.04 -4.48 6.42
CA GLY A 150 13.93 -5.44 7.07
C GLY A 150 13.90 -6.84 6.48
N VAL A 151 13.17 -7.06 5.39
CA VAL A 151 13.10 -8.33 4.67
C VAL A 151 14.15 -8.32 3.56
N LYS A 152 15.32 -8.91 3.84
CA LYS A 152 16.50 -8.82 2.96
C LYS A 152 16.74 -10.05 2.10
N GLU A 153 16.12 -11.17 2.45
CA GLU A 153 16.36 -12.47 1.82
C GLU A 153 15.03 -13.18 1.52
N GLY A 154 15.06 -14.03 0.53
CA GLY A 154 13.97 -14.92 0.16
C GLY A 154 13.36 -14.62 -1.19
N THR A 155 12.74 -15.64 -1.75
CA THR A 155 12.22 -15.65 -3.12
C THR A 155 10.89 -14.90 -3.23
N MET A 156 10.77 -14.00 -4.20
CA MET A 156 9.50 -13.41 -4.63
C MET A 156 8.87 -14.31 -5.71
N ALA A 157 7.68 -14.82 -5.46
CA ALA A 157 6.91 -15.55 -6.47
C ALA A 157 6.14 -14.59 -7.37
N ILE A 158 6.20 -14.78 -8.68
CA ILE A 158 5.38 -14.07 -9.65
C ILE A 158 4.23 -14.99 -10.05
N ALA A 159 2.98 -14.55 -9.80
CA ALA A 159 1.80 -15.33 -10.13
C ALA A 159 1.64 -15.48 -11.65
N GLY A 160 1.13 -16.61 -12.09
CA GLY A 160 0.64 -16.78 -13.46
C GLY A 160 -0.67 -16.00 -13.67
N LEU A 161 -0.94 -15.64 -14.90
CA LEU A 161 -2.15 -14.93 -15.32
C LEU A 161 -3.22 -15.91 -15.78
N ASN A 162 -2.86 -16.75 -16.74
CA ASN A 162 -3.76 -17.71 -17.33
C ASN A 162 -3.85 -19.01 -16.52
N PRO A 163 -4.91 -19.82 -16.68
CA PRO A 163 -4.98 -21.14 -16.08
C PRO A 163 -3.73 -21.98 -16.39
N HIS A 164 -3.21 -22.67 -15.37
CA HIS A 164 -1.98 -23.49 -15.48
C HIS A 164 -0.77 -22.71 -16.01
N SER A 165 -0.72 -21.39 -15.72
CA SER A 165 0.32 -20.49 -16.22
C SER A 165 0.47 -20.53 -17.76
N GLY A 166 -0.66 -20.59 -18.48
CA GLY A 166 -0.74 -20.52 -19.92
C GLY A 166 -0.39 -21.80 -20.70
N GLU A 167 0.17 -22.83 -20.04
CA GLU A 167 0.61 -24.10 -20.67
C GLU A 167 1.29 -23.88 -22.05
N HIS A 168 2.38 -23.11 -22.06
CA HIS A 168 3.15 -22.79 -23.27
C HIS A 168 2.34 -22.14 -24.40
N GLY A 169 1.32 -21.33 -24.05
CA GLY A 169 0.49 -20.60 -24.99
C GLY A 169 -0.85 -21.29 -25.33
N LEU A 170 -1.15 -22.43 -24.70
CA LEU A 170 -2.41 -23.12 -24.91
C LEU A 170 -3.63 -22.31 -24.45
N PHE A 171 -3.47 -21.57 -23.33
CA PHE A 171 -4.54 -20.78 -22.72
C PHE A 171 -4.30 -19.26 -22.79
N GLY A 172 -3.21 -18.83 -23.42
CA GLY A 172 -2.83 -17.42 -23.58
C GLY A 172 -1.32 -17.29 -23.74
N TRP A 173 -0.89 -16.19 -24.31
CA TRP A 173 0.52 -15.97 -24.64
C TRP A 173 1.24 -15.04 -23.67
N GLU A 174 0.53 -14.44 -22.72
CA GLU A 174 1.06 -13.44 -21.78
C GLU A 174 2.21 -14.00 -20.93
N GLU A 175 2.12 -15.26 -20.53
CA GLU A 175 3.22 -15.93 -19.82
C GLU A 175 4.45 -16.08 -20.71
N VAL A 176 4.28 -16.49 -21.96
CA VAL A 176 5.38 -16.76 -22.89
C VAL A 176 6.02 -15.46 -23.40
N GLU A 177 5.20 -14.46 -23.71
CA GLU A 177 5.65 -13.23 -24.34
C GLU A 177 6.11 -12.15 -23.34
N GLU A 178 5.56 -12.13 -22.12
CA GLU A 178 5.79 -11.05 -21.17
C GLU A 178 6.35 -11.56 -19.82
N ILE A 179 5.67 -12.53 -19.18
CA ILE A 179 5.97 -12.89 -17.79
C ILE A 179 7.27 -13.71 -17.68
N MET A 180 7.42 -14.77 -18.48
CA MET A 180 8.63 -15.61 -18.46
C MET A 180 9.87 -14.81 -18.87
N PRO A 181 9.87 -13.99 -19.94
CA PRO A 181 11.01 -13.16 -20.29
C PRO A 181 11.38 -12.15 -19.18
N ALA A 182 10.39 -11.60 -18.44
CA ALA A 182 10.66 -10.74 -17.30
C ALA A 182 11.39 -11.49 -16.17
N ILE A 183 10.93 -12.70 -15.86
CA ILE A 183 11.53 -13.55 -14.82
C ILE A 183 12.96 -13.97 -15.20
N GLU A 184 13.21 -14.31 -16.44
CA GLU A 184 14.52 -14.69 -16.94
C GLU A 184 15.52 -13.51 -16.83
N GLU A 185 15.11 -12.31 -17.22
CA GLU A 185 15.92 -11.11 -17.10
C GLU A 185 16.23 -10.76 -15.64
N LEU A 186 15.21 -10.78 -14.77
CA LEU A 186 15.38 -10.55 -13.34
C LEU A 186 16.36 -11.53 -12.69
N LYS A 187 16.29 -12.82 -13.05
CA LYS A 187 17.25 -13.84 -12.59
C LYS A 187 18.65 -13.56 -13.09
N ALA A 188 18.80 -13.16 -14.35
CA ALA A 188 20.11 -12.81 -14.92
C ALA A 188 20.72 -11.57 -14.24
N GLU A 189 19.90 -10.65 -13.74
CA GLU A 189 20.31 -9.50 -12.93
C GLU A 189 20.57 -9.85 -11.44
N GLY A 190 20.31 -11.09 -11.01
CA GLY A 190 20.58 -11.56 -9.66
C GLY A 190 19.41 -11.44 -8.66
N TYR A 191 18.19 -11.14 -9.14
CA TYR A 191 17.00 -11.13 -8.29
C TYR A 191 16.54 -12.57 -7.99
N ASP A 192 16.21 -12.83 -6.71
CA ASP A 192 15.64 -14.11 -6.29
C ASP A 192 14.13 -14.14 -6.55
N VAL A 193 13.76 -14.58 -7.74
CA VAL A 193 12.38 -14.67 -8.22
C VAL A 193 12.05 -16.07 -8.71
N ALA A 194 10.80 -16.48 -8.51
CA ALA A 194 10.25 -17.74 -9.01
C ALA A 194 8.94 -17.49 -9.77
N GLY A 195 8.69 -18.28 -10.80
CA GLY A 195 7.43 -18.19 -11.55
C GLY A 195 7.57 -18.52 -13.01
N PRO A 196 6.48 -18.30 -13.78
CA PRO A 196 5.13 -18.03 -13.26
C PRO A 196 4.58 -19.21 -12.47
N ILE A 197 4.00 -18.95 -11.30
CA ILE A 197 3.36 -19.95 -10.45
C ILE A 197 1.84 -19.82 -10.61
N GLY A 198 1.14 -20.92 -10.84
CA GLY A 198 -0.31 -20.88 -11.00
C GLY A 198 -1.01 -20.11 -9.86
N ALA A 199 -1.92 -19.20 -10.23
CA ALA A 199 -2.61 -18.34 -9.27
C ALA A 199 -3.47 -19.12 -8.26
N ASP A 200 -3.87 -20.33 -8.59
CA ASP A 200 -4.61 -21.27 -7.74
C ASP A 200 -3.77 -21.85 -6.59
N SER A 201 -2.44 -21.84 -6.72
CA SER A 201 -1.54 -22.48 -5.76
C SER A 201 -0.50 -21.56 -5.12
N VAL A 202 -0.16 -20.44 -5.77
CA VAL A 202 0.91 -19.54 -5.31
C VAL A 202 0.67 -18.99 -3.90
N PHE A 203 -0.55 -18.59 -3.58
CA PHE A 203 -0.88 -18.04 -2.27
C PHE A 203 -0.85 -19.10 -1.17
N HIS A 204 -1.29 -20.33 -1.48
CA HIS A 204 -1.18 -21.44 -0.54
C HIS A 204 0.29 -21.75 -0.22
N GLN A 205 1.15 -21.81 -1.25
CA GLN A 205 2.58 -22.03 -1.07
C GLN A 205 3.25 -20.89 -0.29
N ALA A 206 2.85 -19.63 -0.53
CA ALA A 206 3.35 -18.48 0.22
C ALA A 206 2.91 -18.51 1.69
N ALA A 207 1.65 -18.87 1.96
CA ALA A 207 1.15 -19.04 3.33
C ALA A 207 1.89 -20.14 4.11
N GLN A 208 2.45 -21.14 3.41
CA GLN A 208 3.31 -22.18 4.00
C GLN A 208 4.77 -21.72 4.16
N GLY A 209 5.11 -20.49 3.82
CA GLY A 209 6.46 -19.95 3.97
C GLY A 209 7.42 -20.29 2.83
N LYS A 210 6.94 -20.85 1.72
CA LYS A 210 7.81 -21.18 0.58
C LYS A 210 8.35 -19.94 -0.12
N TYR A 211 7.60 -18.83 -0.11
CA TYR A 211 7.95 -17.56 -0.72
C TYR A 211 7.87 -16.44 0.30
N THR A 212 8.80 -15.52 0.24
CA THR A 212 8.83 -14.33 1.10
C THR A 212 7.76 -13.33 0.74
N SER A 213 7.43 -13.26 -0.54
CA SER A 213 6.38 -12.40 -1.08
C SER A 213 5.84 -12.94 -2.40
N VAL A 214 4.70 -12.42 -2.81
CA VAL A 214 4.05 -12.74 -4.09
C VAL A 214 3.79 -11.45 -4.84
N LEU A 215 4.10 -11.41 -6.12
CA LEU A 215 3.59 -10.40 -7.05
C LEU A 215 2.35 -10.98 -7.74
N SER A 216 1.17 -10.52 -7.32
CA SER A 216 -0.09 -10.79 -8.00
C SER A 216 -0.22 -9.86 -9.20
N LEU A 217 -0.75 -10.36 -10.32
CA LEU A 217 -0.87 -9.55 -11.54
C LEU A 217 -2.16 -8.69 -11.53
N TYR A 218 -3.20 -9.14 -10.76
CA TYR A 218 -4.48 -8.46 -10.61
C TYR A 218 -5.05 -8.64 -9.20
#